data_92cc88892155745b5426d343be403d3f
#
_entry.id   92cc88892155745b5426d343be403d3f
#
_cell.length_a   1.000
_cell.length_b   1.000
_cell.length_c   1.000
_cell.angle_alpha   90.00
_cell.angle_beta   90.00
_cell.angle_gamma   90.00
#
_symmetry.space_group_name_H-M   'P 1'
#
loop_
_entity.id
_entity.type
_entity.pdbx_description
1 polymer ?
#
loop_
_entity_poly.entity_id
_entity_poly.type
_entity_poly.pdbx_seq_one_letter_code
_entity_poly.pdbx_strand_id
1 'polypeptide(L)'
;MGGRFFVKWVNEFSSNGRIILRQMAEFKFFFVTLHPVKAINMEMTYKKRIADGLLQRKLAGKGAVLIEGAKWCGKTTTAEQIAQSVKYMTETGMVEQNVELARLNPKLILKGDIPRLIDEWQVAPQLWDSIRFESDHGPLGQFVLTGSSVPADMSHVIHSGTGRIGWLKMRPMSLWESQESTGEVSLAELFKAPAQIGGINEMDIEKIAFLTCRGGWPLAVDMEPEIALDQAFDYVESVEKRDIQKVDGVDRDPVRVHRLLRSLARNQGSQASFGTIKADLMANEADTLSEDTIASYCKALKQIFVVEDSEAWNPNLRSKSAIRTSDTRYFTDPSIATAALGVGPNDLINDLNTFGLLFETMAVRDLRVYAEALNGRVYHFRDRNGLECDAVVHLRDGRYGLVEVKLGGDKLIKEGVDALNLLTEKIDPEKMKMPSFKMILIGVGTYAYRREDGIYVVPIGCLKD
;
A
#
# COMPACT_ATOMS: atom_id res chain seq x y z
N MET A 1 4.12 45.20 33.61
CA MET A 1 3.55 44.53 34.79
C MET A 1 2.62 43.44 34.24
N GLY A 2 3.11 42.21 34.21
CA GLY A 2 2.37 41.08 33.67
C GLY A 2 1.72 40.26 34.78
N GLY A 3 0.42 40.29 34.88
CA GLY A 3 -0.34 39.45 35.78
C GLY A 3 -0.63 38.11 35.16
N ARG A 4 -0.06 37.02 35.64
CA ARG A 4 -0.45 35.64 35.33
C ARG A 4 -1.65 35.27 36.21
N PHE A 5 -2.81 35.03 35.58
CA PHE A 5 -3.96 34.42 36.24
C PHE A 5 -3.82 32.90 36.22
N PHE A 6 -3.68 32.28 37.37
CA PHE A 6 -3.82 30.83 37.57
C PHE A 6 -5.30 30.53 37.82
N VAL A 7 -5.92 29.75 36.92
CA VAL A 7 -7.25 29.18 37.14
C VAL A 7 -7.09 27.84 37.85
N LYS A 8 -7.63 27.74 39.07
CA LYS A 8 -7.63 26.49 39.83
C LYS A 8 -8.92 25.74 39.54
N TRP A 9 -8.81 24.56 38.93
CA TRP A 9 -9.97 23.68 38.68
C TRP A 9 -10.17 22.79 39.90
N VAL A 10 -11.43 22.68 40.36
CA VAL A 10 -11.83 21.72 41.38
C VAL A 10 -12.84 20.75 40.71
N ASN A 11 -12.49 19.49 40.68
CA ASN A 11 -13.35 18.42 40.17
C ASN A 11 -14.14 17.82 41.37
N GLU A 12 -15.47 17.96 41.37
CA GLU A 12 -16.34 17.19 42.24
C GLU A 12 -17.17 16.22 41.41
N PHE A 13 -17.12 14.94 41.77
CA PHE A 13 -17.95 13.89 41.14
C PHE A 13 -19.28 13.78 41.87
N SER A 14 -20.39 13.90 41.14
CA SER A 14 -21.69 13.58 41.65
C SER A 14 -22.07 12.14 41.27
N SER A 15 -22.91 11.52 42.08
CA SER A 15 -23.36 10.11 41.97
C SER A 15 -24.12 9.78 40.66
N ASN A 16 -24.29 10.72 39.75
CA ASN A 16 -25.02 10.56 38.48
C ASN A 16 -24.14 10.76 37.23
N GLY A 17 -22.81 10.70 37.32
CA GLY A 17 -21.92 10.75 36.18
C GLY A 17 -21.88 12.08 35.40
N ARG A 18 -22.25 13.21 36.08
CA ARG A 18 -22.17 14.54 35.49
C ARG A 18 -21.02 15.33 36.09
N ILE A 19 -20.14 15.89 35.22
CA ILE A 19 -19.08 16.83 35.63
C ILE A 19 -19.67 18.23 35.64
N ILE A 20 -19.65 18.93 36.77
CA ILE A 20 -20.09 20.31 36.91
C ILE A 20 -18.83 21.17 36.88
N LEU A 21 -18.66 21.94 35.82
CA LEU A 21 -17.59 22.94 35.70
C LEU A 21 -18.11 24.28 36.26
N ARG A 22 -17.52 24.74 37.37
CA ARG A 22 -17.88 26.02 37.99
C ARG A 22 -16.82 27.05 37.65
N GLN A 23 -17.16 28.03 36.82
CA GLN A 23 -16.33 29.21 36.60
C GLN A 23 -16.81 30.33 37.54
N MET A 24 -15.95 30.78 38.42
CA MET A 24 -16.22 31.94 39.28
C MET A 24 -15.84 33.21 38.53
N ALA A 25 -16.73 33.71 37.72
CA ALA A 25 -17.00 35.08 37.33
C ALA A 25 -18.17 35.09 36.36
N GLU A 26 -19.34 35.54 36.83
CA GLU A 26 -20.56 35.89 36.12
C GLU A 26 -21.17 34.92 35.09
N PHE A 27 -22.15 34.17 35.62
CA PHE A 27 -23.38 33.65 35.00
C PHE A 27 -23.31 33.15 33.54
N LYS A 28 -23.07 31.82 33.36
CA LYS A 28 -23.86 30.91 32.52
C LYS A 28 -23.49 29.46 32.84
N PHE A 29 -24.46 28.65 33.26
CA PHE A 29 -24.24 27.20 33.41
C PHE A 29 -24.32 26.55 32.03
N PHE A 30 -23.19 25.94 31.56
CA PHE A 30 -23.19 25.06 30.41
C PHE A 30 -23.15 23.61 30.95
N PHE A 31 -24.24 22.85 30.72
CA PHE A 31 -24.24 21.43 30.94
C PHE A 31 -23.63 20.75 29.69
N VAL A 32 -22.42 20.25 29.78
CA VAL A 32 -21.87 19.34 28.79
C VAL A 32 -22.24 17.92 29.22
N THR A 33 -23.18 17.32 28.51
CA THR A 33 -23.49 15.91 28.71
C THR A 33 -22.41 15.10 27.95
N LEU A 34 -21.36 14.66 28.66
CA LEU A 34 -20.47 13.65 28.14
C LEU A 34 -21.25 12.32 28.09
N HIS A 35 -21.60 11.89 26.91
CA HIS A 35 -22.02 10.51 26.71
C HIS A 35 -20.83 9.61 27.07
N PRO A 36 -21.04 8.54 27.87
CA PRO A 36 -19.96 7.59 28.10
C PRO A 36 -19.56 7.04 26.75
N VAL A 37 -18.29 7.22 26.38
CA VAL A 37 -17.70 6.51 25.24
C VAL A 37 -17.86 5.04 25.59
N LYS A 38 -18.81 4.35 24.95
CA LYS A 38 -18.89 2.91 25.01
C LYS A 38 -17.55 2.39 24.56
N ALA A 39 -16.87 1.62 25.40
CA ALA A 39 -15.72 0.85 24.95
C ALA A 39 -16.21 0.02 23.76
N ILE A 40 -15.73 0.37 22.56
CA ILE A 40 -16.05 -0.38 21.35
C ILE A 40 -15.19 -1.63 21.45
N ASN A 41 -15.75 -2.70 22.03
CA ASN A 41 -15.18 -4.05 21.85
C ASN A 41 -15.48 -4.46 20.41
N MET A 42 -14.67 -3.99 19.47
CA MET A 42 -14.61 -4.56 18.13
C MET A 42 -13.82 -5.86 18.26
N GLU A 43 -14.50 -7.00 18.26
CA GLU A 43 -13.88 -8.27 17.90
C GLU A 43 -13.51 -8.16 16.41
N MET A 44 -12.28 -7.78 16.14
CA MET A 44 -11.76 -7.69 14.77
C MET A 44 -11.57 -9.11 14.23
N THR A 45 -12.50 -9.54 13.38
CA THR A 45 -12.39 -10.81 12.68
C THR A 45 -11.32 -10.71 11.59
N TYR A 46 -10.36 -11.64 11.57
CA TYR A 46 -9.35 -11.69 10.53
C TYR A 46 -10.00 -11.84 9.14
N LYS A 47 -9.71 -10.92 8.24
CA LYS A 47 -10.12 -11.01 6.84
C LYS A 47 -9.03 -11.72 6.05
N LYS A 48 -9.41 -12.81 5.38
CA LYS A 48 -8.47 -13.61 4.59
C LYS A 48 -7.77 -12.77 3.53
N ARG A 49 -6.44 -12.93 3.44
CA ARG A 49 -5.60 -12.23 2.50
C ARG A 49 -5.17 -13.15 1.35
N ILE A 50 -4.96 -12.57 0.17
CA ILE A 50 -4.28 -13.26 -0.93
C ILE A 50 -2.88 -13.70 -0.50
N ALA A 51 -2.24 -12.89 0.33
CA ALA A 51 -0.95 -13.20 0.95
C ALA A 51 -0.93 -14.53 1.73
N ASP A 52 -2.04 -15.00 2.31
CA ASP A 52 -2.09 -16.26 3.06
C ASP A 52 -1.72 -17.46 2.19
N GLY A 53 -2.35 -17.55 1.01
CA GLY A 53 -2.04 -18.63 0.05
C GLY A 53 -0.63 -18.52 -0.52
N LEU A 54 -0.14 -17.31 -0.73
CA LEU A 54 1.23 -17.05 -1.20
C LEU A 54 2.26 -17.46 -0.15
N LEU A 55 2.00 -17.14 1.13
CA LEU A 55 2.88 -17.49 2.25
C LEU A 55 2.97 -19.00 2.41
N GLN A 56 1.83 -19.71 2.42
CA GLN A 56 1.81 -21.19 2.48
C GLN A 56 2.59 -21.82 1.34
N ARG A 57 2.38 -21.36 0.10
CA ARG A 57 3.10 -21.85 -1.08
C ARG A 57 4.61 -21.62 -0.99
N LYS A 58 5.03 -20.45 -0.48
CA LYS A 58 6.46 -20.12 -0.32
C LYS A 58 7.10 -20.98 0.78
N LEU A 59 6.44 -21.19 1.91
CA LEU A 59 6.92 -22.04 3.00
C LEU A 59 7.05 -23.50 2.59
N ALA A 60 6.20 -23.99 1.70
CA ALA A 60 6.33 -25.33 1.15
C ALA A 60 7.62 -25.53 0.32
N GLY A 61 8.26 -24.46 -0.14
CA GLY A 61 9.48 -24.51 -0.95
C GLY A 61 10.71 -23.85 -0.34
N LYS A 62 10.61 -23.27 0.86
CA LYS A 62 11.68 -22.50 1.53
C LYS A 62 11.76 -22.84 3.01
N GLY A 63 12.96 -22.73 3.60
CA GLY A 63 13.13 -22.85 5.05
C GLY A 63 12.55 -21.68 5.82
N ALA A 64 12.60 -20.48 5.24
CA ALA A 64 12.04 -19.27 5.82
C ALA A 64 11.35 -18.39 4.76
N VAL A 65 10.40 -17.57 5.19
CA VAL A 65 9.76 -16.54 4.35
C VAL A 65 9.76 -15.20 5.10
N LEU A 66 10.30 -14.16 4.45
CA LEU A 66 10.19 -12.79 4.93
C LEU A 66 8.96 -12.12 4.31
N ILE A 67 8.06 -11.64 5.16
CA ILE A 67 6.94 -10.77 4.79
C ILE A 67 7.36 -9.32 5.04
N GLU A 68 7.47 -8.55 3.98
CA GLU A 68 7.80 -7.12 4.05
C GLU A 68 6.66 -6.26 3.50
N GLY A 69 6.56 -5.02 3.95
CA GLY A 69 5.54 -4.07 3.51
C GLY A 69 5.31 -2.96 4.51
N ALA A 70 4.46 -2.01 4.13
CA ALA A 70 4.13 -0.85 4.95
C ALA A 70 3.69 -1.22 6.36
N LYS A 71 3.93 -0.37 7.34
CA LYS A 71 3.33 -0.53 8.67
C LYS A 71 1.81 -0.59 8.53
N TRP A 72 1.15 -1.30 9.44
CA TRP A 72 -0.31 -1.46 9.52
C TRP A 72 -0.98 -2.22 8.35
N CYS A 73 -0.23 -2.71 7.36
CA CYS A 73 -0.83 -3.50 6.28
C CYS A 73 -1.22 -4.94 6.67
N GLY A 74 -0.96 -5.35 7.93
CA GLY A 74 -1.43 -6.63 8.49
C GLY A 74 -0.42 -7.79 8.46
N LYS A 75 0.89 -7.53 8.28
CA LYS A 75 1.94 -8.56 8.19
C LYS A 75 1.96 -9.53 9.35
N THR A 76 2.04 -9.00 10.58
CA THR A 76 2.09 -9.77 11.81
C THR A 76 0.84 -10.64 11.95
N THR A 77 -0.34 -10.04 11.78
CA THR A 77 -1.63 -10.76 11.87
C THR A 77 -1.75 -11.88 10.84
N THR A 78 -1.29 -11.65 9.60
CA THR A 78 -1.24 -12.68 8.55
C THR A 78 -0.26 -13.81 8.93
N ALA A 79 0.91 -13.47 9.45
CA ALA A 79 1.89 -14.46 9.88
C ALA A 79 1.40 -15.31 11.06
N GLU A 80 0.69 -14.71 12.01
CA GLU A 80 0.09 -15.37 13.17
C GLU A 80 -0.95 -16.43 12.79
N GLN A 81 -1.63 -16.29 11.62
CA GLN A 81 -2.61 -17.29 11.18
C GLN A 81 -2.01 -18.68 10.96
N ILE A 82 -0.72 -18.78 10.70
CA ILE A 82 -0.04 -20.06 10.42
C ILE A 82 1.07 -20.38 11.42
N ALA A 83 1.54 -19.40 12.20
CA ALA A 83 2.61 -19.59 13.17
C ALA A 83 2.16 -20.50 14.33
N GLN A 84 3.01 -21.48 14.69
CA GLN A 84 2.80 -22.32 15.87
C GLN A 84 3.50 -21.77 17.12
N SER A 85 4.45 -20.85 16.93
CA SER A 85 5.09 -20.10 18.00
C SER A 85 5.54 -18.74 17.50
N VAL A 86 5.59 -17.75 18.41
CA VAL A 86 5.90 -16.36 18.06
C VAL A 86 7.01 -15.82 18.95
N LYS A 87 7.91 -15.04 18.37
CA LYS A 87 8.85 -14.17 19.07
C LYS A 87 8.69 -12.74 18.58
N TYR A 88 8.16 -11.87 19.42
CA TYR A 88 8.09 -10.45 19.17
C TYR A 88 9.42 -9.81 19.56
N MET A 89 10.19 -9.29 18.58
CA MET A 89 11.48 -8.67 18.86
C MET A 89 11.33 -7.31 19.54
N THR A 90 10.18 -6.65 19.35
CA THR A 90 9.87 -5.31 19.88
C THR A 90 8.94 -5.35 21.11
N GLU A 91 8.82 -6.49 21.77
CA GLU A 91 8.06 -6.61 23.03
C GLU A 91 8.55 -5.59 24.08
N THR A 92 7.60 -4.85 24.67
CA THR A 92 7.90 -3.76 25.58
C THR A 92 8.74 -4.22 26.76
N GLY A 93 9.86 -3.53 26.99
CA GLY A 93 10.82 -3.86 28.06
C GLY A 93 11.78 -5.00 27.73
N MET A 94 11.62 -5.67 26.59
CA MET A 94 12.46 -6.81 26.19
C MET A 94 13.36 -6.54 24.96
N VAL A 95 13.24 -5.36 24.34
CA VAL A 95 13.93 -5.06 23.07
C VAL A 95 15.44 -5.23 23.18
N GLU A 96 16.06 -4.56 24.15
CA GLU A 96 17.53 -4.63 24.36
C GLU A 96 17.98 -6.07 24.67
N GLN A 97 17.24 -6.77 25.53
CA GLN A 97 17.50 -8.16 25.86
C GLN A 97 17.38 -9.06 24.63
N ASN A 98 16.35 -8.87 23.79
CA ASN A 98 16.17 -9.64 22.56
C ASN A 98 17.31 -9.41 21.57
N VAL A 99 17.77 -8.15 21.41
CA VAL A 99 18.91 -7.82 20.55
C VAL A 99 20.20 -8.45 21.06
N GLU A 100 20.45 -8.36 22.37
CA GLU A 100 21.64 -8.97 22.97
C GLU A 100 21.60 -10.51 22.90
N LEU A 101 20.44 -11.13 23.14
CA LEU A 101 20.26 -12.56 23.01
C LEU A 101 20.47 -13.02 21.55
N ALA A 102 19.96 -12.25 20.58
CA ALA A 102 20.18 -12.52 19.16
C ALA A 102 21.67 -12.46 18.79
N ARG A 103 22.45 -11.60 19.47
CA ARG A 103 23.89 -11.48 19.27
C ARG A 103 24.68 -12.64 19.92
N LEU A 104 24.35 -12.98 21.17
CA LEU A 104 25.10 -13.97 21.96
C LEU A 104 24.70 -15.41 21.64
N ASN A 105 23.40 -15.67 21.50
CA ASN A 105 22.87 -17.00 21.24
C ASN A 105 21.58 -16.96 20.43
N PRO A 106 21.66 -16.71 19.11
CA PRO A 106 20.50 -16.60 18.21
C PRO A 106 19.60 -17.84 18.24
N LYS A 107 20.15 -19.02 18.54
CA LYS A 107 19.38 -20.28 18.63
C LYS A 107 18.26 -20.21 19.67
N LEU A 108 18.43 -19.45 20.74
CA LEU A 108 17.37 -19.27 21.76
C LEU A 108 16.19 -18.43 21.22
N ILE A 109 16.45 -17.46 20.36
CA ILE A 109 15.38 -16.72 19.65
C ILE A 109 14.64 -17.64 18.67
N LEU A 110 15.39 -18.49 17.96
CA LEU A 110 14.86 -19.35 16.90
C LEU A 110 14.16 -20.61 17.44
N LYS A 111 14.36 -20.96 18.72
CA LYS A 111 13.77 -22.14 19.34
C LYS A 111 12.27 -21.97 19.58
N GLY A 112 11.47 -22.89 19.05
CA GLY A 112 10.02 -22.96 19.24
C GLY A 112 9.36 -23.89 18.23
N ASP A 113 8.05 -24.05 18.34
CA ASP A 113 7.26 -24.84 17.39
C ASP A 113 7.22 -24.14 16.01
N ILE A 114 7.28 -24.91 14.94
CA ILE A 114 7.36 -24.41 13.57
C ILE A 114 6.02 -24.57 12.84
N PRO A 115 5.66 -23.60 11.95
CA PRO A 115 6.38 -22.37 11.61
C PRO A 115 6.52 -21.41 12.80
N ARG A 116 7.73 -20.89 13.01
CA ARG A 116 8.00 -19.90 14.06
C ARG A 116 8.02 -18.50 13.46
N LEU A 117 7.20 -17.63 14.00
CA LEU A 117 7.20 -16.20 13.65
C LEU A 117 8.29 -15.46 14.44
N ILE A 118 9.12 -14.69 13.73
CA ILE A 118 10.03 -13.69 14.29
C ILE A 118 9.53 -12.31 13.80
N ASP A 119 8.79 -11.64 14.67
CA ASP A 119 8.15 -10.36 14.34
C ASP A 119 9.13 -9.20 14.51
N GLU A 120 9.15 -8.27 13.52
CA GLU A 120 10.05 -7.11 13.42
C GLU A 120 11.55 -7.54 13.45
N TRP A 121 11.90 -8.55 12.64
CA TRP A 121 13.23 -9.16 12.59
C TRP A 121 14.36 -8.15 12.37
N GLN A 122 14.09 -7.04 11.66
CA GLN A 122 15.07 -6.01 11.34
C GLN A 122 15.65 -5.30 12.57
N VAL A 123 15.07 -5.47 13.75
CA VAL A 123 15.62 -5.01 15.03
C VAL A 123 16.92 -5.74 15.38
N ALA A 124 17.08 -6.97 14.89
CA ALA A 124 18.26 -7.78 15.09
C ALA A 124 18.72 -8.46 13.78
N PRO A 125 19.30 -7.71 12.83
CA PRO A 125 19.66 -8.23 11.49
C PRO A 125 20.61 -9.42 11.52
N GLN A 126 21.40 -9.59 12.55
CA GLN A 126 22.32 -10.74 12.76
C GLN A 126 21.58 -12.08 12.84
N LEU A 127 20.27 -12.10 13.08
CA LEU A 127 19.47 -13.33 13.02
C LEU A 127 19.41 -13.94 11.61
N TRP A 128 19.61 -13.13 10.57
CA TRP A 128 19.50 -13.57 9.18
C TRP A 128 20.40 -14.76 8.85
N ASP A 129 21.68 -14.68 9.20
CA ASP A 129 22.61 -15.75 8.93
C ASP A 129 22.29 -17.03 9.73
N SER A 130 21.79 -16.88 10.95
CA SER A 130 21.35 -18.01 11.78
C SER A 130 20.10 -18.66 11.21
N ILE A 131 19.12 -17.90 10.75
CA ILE A 131 17.92 -18.40 10.09
C ILE A 131 18.28 -19.13 8.80
N ARG A 132 19.20 -18.55 8.00
CA ARG A 132 19.72 -19.24 6.82
C ARG A 132 20.38 -20.58 7.17
N PHE A 133 21.23 -20.60 8.21
CA PHE A 133 21.92 -21.82 8.65
C PHE A 133 20.92 -22.90 9.10
N GLU A 134 19.95 -22.56 9.94
CA GLU A 134 18.91 -23.50 10.38
C GLU A 134 18.05 -23.98 9.19
N SER A 135 17.80 -23.11 8.20
CA SER A 135 17.10 -23.47 6.96
C SER A 135 17.86 -24.48 6.08
N ASP A 136 19.18 -24.54 6.20
CA ASP A 136 20.01 -25.55 5.51
C ASP A 136 19.97 -26.92 6.16
N HIS A 137 19.69 -27.01 7.47
CA HIS A 137 19.83 -28.21 8.28
C HIS A 137 18.52 -28.79 8.81
N GLY A 138 17.42 -28.05 8.65
CA GLY A 138 16.10 -28.44 9.12
C GLY A 138 15.07 -28.61 7.98
N PRO A 139 13.80 -28.83 8.32
CA PRO A 139 12.72 -28.99 7.35
C PRO A 139 12.41 -27.67 6.62
N LEU A 140 11.62 -27.73 5.55
CA LEU A 140 11.02 -26.55 4.94
C LEU A 140 9.94 -25.94 5.86
N GLY A 141 9.66 -24.65 5.71
CA GLY A 141 8.60 -23.96 6.44
C GLY A 141 8.89 -23.68 7.91
N GLN A 142 10.18 -23.58 8.30
CA GLN A 142 10.55 -23.37 9.70
C GLN A 142 10.22 -21.97 10.22
N PHE A 143 10.47 -20.92 9.42
CA PHE A 143 10.41 -19.55 9.91
C PHE A 143 9.55 -18.65 9.03
N VAL A 144 8.81 -17.76 9.70
CA VAL A 144 8.19 -16.59 9.11
C VAL A 144 8.82 -15.36 9.75
N LEU A 145 9.29 -14.43 8.95
CA LEU A 145 9.83 -13.16 9.39
C LEU A 145 8.89 -12.05 8.97
N THR A 146 8.67 -11.06 9.81
CA THR A 146 7.98 -9.84 9.40
C THR A 146 8.90 -8.65 9.55
N GLY A 147 8.79 -7.70 8.61
CA GLY A 147 9.56 -6.46 8.63
C GLY A 147 8.79 -5.28 8.03
N SER A 148 8.77 -4.17 8.76
CA SER A 148 8.13 -2.92 8.32
C SER A 148 9.11 -1.93 7.67
N SER A 149 10.39 -2.29 7.63
CA SER A 149 11.45 -1.53 6.97
C SER A 149 12.58 -2.46 6.54
N VAL A 150 13.34 -2.02 5.54
CA VAL A 150 14.62 -2.64 5.22
C VAL A 150 15.61 -2.23 6.32
N PRO A 151 16.39 -3.17 6.92
CA PRO A 151 17.39 -2.80 7.93
C PRO A 151 18.36 -1.73 7.43
N ALA A 152 18.63 -0.74 8.27
CA ALA A 152 19.56 0.34 7.94
C ALA A 152 21.00 -0.16 7.76
N ASP A 153 21.39 -1.14 8.56
CA ASP A 153 22.71 -1.75 8.54
C ASP A 153 22.61 -3.26 8.33
N MET A 154 23.06 -3.70 7.16
CA MET A 154 23.21 -5.10 6.76
C MET A 154 24.68 -5.55 6.77
N SER A 155 25.61 -4.75 7.31
CA SER A 155 27.04 -5.06 7.29
C SER A 155 27.38 -6.33 8.08
N HIS A 156 26.55 -6.68 9.04
CA HIS A 156 26.69 -7.91 9.84
C HIS A 156 26.09 -9.15 9.18
N VAL A 157 25.39 -9.00 8.06
CA VAL A 157 24.82 -10.12 7.29
C VAL A 157 25.83 -10.57 6.24
N ILE A 158 26.35 -11.79 6.42
CA ILE A 158 27.39 -12.34 5.55
C ILE A 158 26.80 -12.98 4.30
N HIS A 159 25.61 -13.58 4.42
CA HIS A 159 24.98 -14.34 3.35
C HIS A 159 23.65 -13.74 2.90
N SER A 160 23.40 -13.74 1.59
CA SER A 160 22.17 -13.20 1.00
C SER A 160 20.89 -13.98 1.33
N GLY A 161 21.00 -15.20 1.87
CA GLY A 161 19.85 -16.10 2.08
C GLY A 161 19.27 -16.69 0.78
N THR A 162 19.93 -16.48 -0.35
CA THR A 162 19.48 -16.96 -1.67
C THR A 162 19.17 -18.45 -1.66
N GLY A 163 17.99 -18.81 -2.14
CA GLY A 163 17.50 -20.19 -2.21
C GLY A 163 16.85 -20.71 -0.93
N ARG A 164 17.15 -20.15 0.25
CA ARG A 164 16.66 -20.57 1.58
C ARG A 164 15.52 -19.71 2.07
N ILE A 165 15.62 -18.40 1.86
CA ILE A 165 14.64 -17.41 2.32
C ILE A 165 13.83 -16.93 1.13
N GLY A 166 12.51 -17.07 1.23
CA GLY A 166 11.55 -16.53 0.28
C GLY A 166 11.14 -15.09 0.68
N TRP A 167 10.75 -14.29 -0.29
CA TRP A 167 10.28 -12.92 -0.08
C TRP A 167 8.81 -12.83 -0.45
N LEU A 168 8.01 -12.21 0.41
CA LEU A 168 6.61 -11.92 0.19
C LEU A 168 6.36 -10.45 0.48
N LYS A 169 6.03 -9.67 -0.53
CA LYS A 169 5.64 -8.29 -0.34
C LYS A 169 4.15 -8.23 -0.02
N MET A 170 3.81 -7.56 1.08
CA MET A 170 2.43 -7.40 1.51
C MET A 170 2.04 -5.92 1.43
N ARG A 171 0.93 -5.65 0.77
CA ARG A 171 0.37 -4.31 0.60
C ARG A 171 -0.86 -4.12 1.48
N PRO A 172 -1.39 -2.91 1.65
CA PRO A 172 -2.74 -2.70 2.16
C PRO A 172 -3.75 -3.55 1.39
N MET A 173 -4.92 -3.78 1.97
CA MET A 173 -5.94 -4.65 1.39
C MET A 173 -6.44 -4.12 0.04
N SER A 174 -6.59 -5.02 -0.93
CA SER A 174 -7.37 -4.76 -2.13
C SER A 174 -8.85 -4.65 -1.80
N LEU A 175 -9.66 -4.14 -2.72
CA LEU A 175 -11.11 -4.06 -2.53
C LEU A 175 -11.75 -5.45 -2.39
N TRP A 176 -11.18 -6.47 -3.02
CA TRP A 176 -11.62 -7.86 -2.81
C TRP A 176 -11.30 -8.38 -1.39
N GLU A 177 -10.09 -8.15 -0.89
CA GLU A 177 -9.69 -8.56 0.45
C GLU A 177 -10.48 -7.84 1.55
N SER A 178 -10.82 -6.56 1.34
CA SER A 178 -11.66 -5.77 2.26
C SER A 178 -13.16 -6.03 2.11
N GLN A 179 -13.57 -6.93 1.19
CA GLN A 179 -14.96 -7.31 0.92
C GLN A 179 -15.82 -6.18 0.33
N GLU A 180 -15.19 -5.21 -0.31
CA GLU A 180 -15.88 -4.15 -1.05
C GLU A 180 -16.16 -4.57 -2.50
N SER A 181 -15.29 -5.38 -3.12
CA SER A 181 -15.54 -5.97 -4.44
C SER A 181 -16.38 -7.24 -4.34
N THR A 182 -17.32 -7.44 -5.29
CA THR A 182 -18.11 -8.66 -5.42
C THR A 182 -17.30 -9.86 -5.92
N GLY A 183 -16.18 -9.59 -6.64
CA GLY A 183 -15.30 -10.63 -7.18
C GLY A 183 -15.92 -11.45 -8.29
N GLU A 184 -16.93 -10.95 -8.99
CA GLU A 184 -17.60 -11.66 -10.10
C GLU A 184 -16.71 -11.77 -11.35
N VAL A 185 -15.73 -10.87 -11.48
CA VAL A 185 -14.71 -10.90 -12.53
C VAL A 185 -13.37 -11.30 -11.95
N SER A 186 -12.81 -12.42 -12.38
CA SER A 186 -11.48 -12.88 -11.97
C SER A 186 -10.42 -12.47 -12.99
N LEU A 187 -9.34 -11.84 -12.51
CA LEU A 187 -8.17 -11.53 -13.33
C LEU A 187 -7.56 -12.80 -13.93
N ALA A 188 -7.54 -13.91 -13.19
CA ALA A 188 -7.07 -15.21 -13.68
C ALA A 188 -7.89 -15.71 -14.87
N GLU A 189 -9.23 -15.55 -14.83
CA GLU A 189 -10.11 -15.95 -15.92
C GLU A 189 -9.94 -15.06 -17.15
N LEU A 190 -9.66 -13.76 -16.98
CA LEU A 190 -9.38 -12.86 -18.11
C LEU A 190 -8.18 -13.34 -18.94
N PHE A 191 -7.18 -13.97 -18.34
CA PHE A 191 -6.04 -14.58 -19.05
C PHE A 191 -6.43 -15.77 -19.94
N LYS A 192 -7.65 -16.30 -19.78
CA LYS A 192 -8.22 -17.35 -20.64
C LYS A 192 -9.06 -16.76 -21.79
N ALA A 193 -9.15 -15.43 -21.88
CA ALA A 193 -9.91 -14.67 -22.87
C ALA A 193 -11.37 -15.14 -23.02
N PRO A 194 -12.19 -15.14 -21.94
CA PRO A 194 -13.56 -15.61 -21.97
C PRO A 194 -14.40 -14.80 -22.97
N ALA A 195 -15.28 -15.50 -23.69
CA ALA A 195 -16.18 -14.88 -24.69
C ALA A 195 -17.16 -13.89 -24.02
N GLN A 196 -17.53 -14.16 -22.77
CA GLN A 196 -18.45 -13.36 -21.99
C GLN A 196 -17.93 -13.24 -20.56
N ILE A 197 -18.16 -12.08 -19.97
CA ILE A 197 -18.04 -11.81 -18.55
C ILE A 197 -19.31 -11.12 -18.08
N GLY A 198 -19.56 -11.13 -16.79
CA GLY A 198 -20.68 -10.41 -16.18
C GLY A 198 -20.31 -10.05 -14.74
N GLY A 199 -20.93 -9.02 -14.21
CA GLY A 199 -20.81 -8.58 -12.84
C GLY A 199 -21.60 -7.31 -12.65
N ILE A 200 -22.16 -7.13 -11.46
CA ILE A 200 -22.91 -5.93 -11.08
C ILE A 200 -22.12 -5.18 -10.02
N ASN A 201 -21.90 -3.89 -10.27
CA ASN A 201 -21.26 -2.99 -9.35
C ASN A 201 -22.28 -1.98 -8.82
N GLU A 202 -22.40 -1.90 -7.51
CA GLU A 202 -23.29 -0.96 -6.82
C GLU A 202 -22.52 0.28 -6.27
N MET A 203 -21.20 0.35 -6.47
CA MET A 203 -20.43 1.49 -6.00
C MET A 203 -20.67 2.71 -6.88
N ASP A 204 -21.11 3.78 -6.25
CA ASP A 204 -21.18 5.13 -6.81
C ASP A 204 -19.85 5.88 -6.66
N ILE A 205 -19.84 7.13 -7.13
CA ILE A 205 -18.64 7.97 -7.08
C ILE A 205 -18.28 8.35 -5.63
N GLU A 206 -19.27 8.53 -4.77
CA GLU A 206 -19.13 8.83 -3.35
C GLU A 206 -18.44 7.69 -2.61
N LYS A 207 -18.87 6.45 -2.88
CA LYS A 207 -18.26 5.25 -2.30
C LYS A 207 -16.81 5.09 -2.77
N ILE A 208 -16.52 5.26 -4.06
CA ILE A 208 -15.16 5.18 -4.60
C ILE A 208 -14.26 6.27 -4.00
N ALA A 209 -14.77 7.51 -3.85
CA ALA A 209 -14.03 8.60 -3.21
C ALA A 209 -13.72 8.27 -1.73
N PHE A 210 -14.71 7.76 -1.00
CA PHE A 210 -14.52 7.31 0.38
C PHE A 210 -13.45 6.21 0.47
N LEU A 211 -13.53 5.18 -0.37
CA LEU A 211 -12.57 4.07 -0.38
C LEU A 211 -11.15 4.51 -0.74
N THR A 212 -11.03 5.49 -1.63
CA THR A 212 -9.75 6.12 -2.00
C THR A 212 -9.12 6.83 -0.80
N CYS A 213 -9.92 7.55 0.00
CA CYS A 213 -9.46 8.27 1.19
C CYS A 213 -9.23 7.34 2.39
N ARG A 214 -10.09 6.33 2.61
CA ARG A 214 -9.94 5.34 3.70
C ARG A 214 -8.70 4.47 3.48
N GLY A 215 -8.45 4.08 2.25
CA GLY A 215 -7.41 3.11 1.90
C GLY A 215 -7.76 1.67 2.28
N GLY A 216 -6.75 0.79 2.09
CA GLY A 216 -6.83 -0.64 2.37
C GLY A 216 -6.22 -1.05 3.71
N TRP A 217 -6.17 -0.18 4.71
CA TRP A 217 -5.64 -0.49 6.03
C TRP A 217 -6.59 -1.43 6.79
N PRO A 218 -6.14 -2.64 7.20
CA PRO A 218 -7.04 -3.63 7.83
C PRO A 218 -7.83 -3.08 9.01
N LEU A 219 -7.20 -2.24 9.83
CA LEU A 219 -7.86 -1.62 10.99
C LEU A 219 -8.98 -0.67 10.58
N ALA A 220 -8.81 0.08 9.47
CA ALA A 220 -9.78 1.06 9.02
C ALA A 220 -11.02 0.44 8.33
N VAL A 221 -10.93 -0.82 7.85
CA VAL A 221 -11.97 -1.42 7.01
C VAL A 221 -13.30 -1.57 7.74
N ASP A 222 -13.28 -1.93 9.02
CA ASP A 222 -14.48 -2.18 9.82
C ASP A 222 -14.84 -1.02 10.78
N MET A 223 -14.16 0.13 10.65
CA MET A 223 -14.43 1.32 11.47
C MET A 223 -15.56 2.16 10.91
N GLU A 224 -16.20 2.94 11.79
CA GLU A 224 -17.11 4.01 11.37
C GLU A 224 -16.41 4.98 10.40
N PRO A 225 -17.13 5.51 9.38
CA PRO A 225 -16.51 6.23 8.27
C PRO A 225 -15.57 7.38 8.68
N GLU A 226 -15.97 8.21 9.65
CA GLU A 226 -15.15 9.33 10.12
C GLU A 226 -13.85 8.84 10.77
N ILE A 227 -13.93 7.84 11.65
CA ILE A 227 -12.78 7.24 12.33
C ILE A 227 -11.86 6.51 11.33
N ALA A 228 -12.45 5.86 10.33
CA ALA A 228 -11.71 5.17 9.29
C ALA A 228 -10.84 6.11 8.44
N LEU A 229 -11.36 7.32 8.14
CA LEU A 229 -10.61 8.35 7.41
C LEU A 229 -9.44 8.90 8.22
N ASP A 230 -9.59 9.07 9.53
CA ASP A 230 -8.53 9.57 10.41
C ASP A 230 -7.30 8.66 10.40
N GLN A 231 -7.48 7.35 10.17
CA GLN A 231 -6.36 6.38 10.16
C GLN A 231 -5.28 6.72 9.14
N ALA A 232 -5.64 7.26 7.98
CA ALA A 232 -4.70 7.65 6.95
C ALA A 232 -3.90 8.90 7.35
N PHE A 233 -4.54 9.86 8.01
CA PHE A 233 -3.87 11.06 8.54
C PHE A 233 -2.88 10.69 9.64
N ASP A 234 -3.28 9.85 10.61
CA ASP A 234 -2.41 9.36 11.68
C ASP A 234 -1.22 8.58 11.14
N TYR A 235 -1.43 7.79 10.06
CA TYR A 235 -0.36 7.09 9.37
C TYR A 235 0.67 8.06 8.77
N VAL A 236 0.22 9.07 8.02
CA VAL A 236 1.09 10.06 7.39
C VAL A 236 1.85 10.84 8.46
N GLU A 237 1.18 11.29 9.53
CA GLU A 237 1.82 11.97 10.66
C GLU A 237 2.92 11.12 11.31
N SER A 238 2.67 9.82 11.47
CA SER A 238 3.66 8.87 12.01
C SER A 238 4.87 8.70 11.08
N VAL A 239 4.64 8.65 9.76
CA VAL A 239 5.71 8.60 8.75
C VAL A 239 6.59 9.85 8.83
N GLU A 240 5.98 11.03 8.88
CA GLU A 240 6.67 12.32 8.91
C GLU A 240 7.51 12.52 10.16
N LYS A 241 6.93 12.21 11.33
CA LYS A 241 7.54 12.52 12.62
C LYS A 241 8.51 11.45 13.12
N ARG A 242 8.34 10.19 12.71
CA ARG A 242 9.05 9.07 13.35
C ARG A 242 9.64 8.06 12.40
N ASP A 243 8.87 7.57 11.43
CA ASP A 243 9.24 6.36 10.71
C ASP A 243 10.36 6.60 9.71
N ILE A 244 10.32 7.72 9.00
CA ILE A 244 11.37 8.10 8.03
C ILE A 244 12.72 8.36 8.71
N GLN A 245 12.72 8.78 9.99
CA GLN A 245 13.93 9.03 10.79
C GLN A 245 14.67 7.72 11.14
N LYS A 246 13.90 6.64 11.35
CA LYS A 246 14.44 5.35 11.81
C LYS A 246 15.08 4.53 10.69
N VAL A 247 14.93 4.95 9.43
CA VAL A 247 15.37 4.17 8.27
C VAL A 247 16.89 4.04 8.21
N ASP A 248 17.60 5.15 8.38
CA ASP A 248 19.06 5.25 8.19
C ASP A 248 19.74 6.16 9.19
N GLY A 249 19.02 6.57 10.24
CA GLY A 249 19.53 7.46 11.29
C GLY A 249 19.76 8.91 10.84
N VAL A 250 19.35 9.27 9.61
CA VAL A 250 19.42 10.64 9.12
C VAL A 250 18.26 11.45 9.68
N ASP A 251 18.59 12.53 10.36
CA ASP A 251 17.57 13.46 10.87
C ASP A 251 16.94 14.25 9.71
N ARG A 252 15.63 14.08 9.53
CA ARG A 252 14.84 14.74 8.48
C ARG A 252 13.80 15.64 9.11
N ASP A 253 13.76 16.90 8.67
CA ASP A 253 12.76 17.86 9.13
C ASP A 253 11.33 17.38 8.73
N PRO A 254 10.43 17.12 9.69
CA PRO A 254 9.07 16.65 9.41
C PRO A 254 8.28 17.60 8.49
N VAL A 255 8.52 18.92 8.55
CA VAL A 255 7.86 19.90 7.70
C VAL A 255 8.27 19.70 6.24
N ARG A 256 9.55 19.43 5.99
CA ARG A 256 10.05 19.14 4.64
C ARG A 256 9.58 17.78 4.14
N VAL A 257 9.47 16.78 5.01
CA VAL A 257 8.88 15.48 4.66
C VAL A 257 7.43 15.67 4.23
N HIS A 258 6.63 16.41 5.01
CA HIS A 258 5.24 16.73 4.68
C HIS A 258 5.10 17.41 3.31
N ARG A 259 5.88 18.46 3.05
CA ARG A 259 5.89 19.17 1.76
C ARG A 259 6.25 18.24 0.60
N LEU A 260 7.25 17.37 0.80
CA LEU A 260 7.63 16.39 -0.21
C LEU A 260 6.51 15.38 -0.47
N LEU A 261 5.84 14.86 0.57
CA LEU A 261 4.71 13.94 0.41
C LEU A 261 3.57 14.61 -0.37
N ARG A 262 3.27 15.90 -0.11
CA ARG A 262 2.29 16.67 -0.90
C ARG A 262 2.69 16.82 -2.37
N SER A 263 3.96 17.10 -2.64
CA SER A 263 4.46 17.18 -4.02
C SER A 263 4.37 15.82 -4.72
N LEU A 264 4.74 14.74 -4.04
CA LEU A 264 4.59 13.37 -4.57
C LEU A 264 3.12 13.02 -4.80
N ALA A 265 2.20 13.46 -3.94
CA ALA A 265 0.77 13.22 -4.08
C ALA A 265 0.19 13.92 -5.33
N ARG A 266 0.60 15.16 -5.62
CA ARG A 266 0.22 15.88 -6.86
C ARG A 266 0.78 15.21 -8.13
N ASN A 267 1.85 14.43 -8.02
CA ASN A 267 2.53 13.78 -9.13
C ASN A 267 2.34 12.25 -9.13
N GLN A 268 1.25 11.73 -8.54
CA GLN A 268 0.93 10.31 -8.57
C GLN A 268 0.72 9.81 -9.99
N GLY A 269 1.02 8.54 -10.24
CA GLY A 269 0.88 7.92 -11.56
C GLY A 269 1.75 8.56 -12.64
N SER A 270 2.81 9.31 -12.28
CA SER A 270 3.64 10.02 -13.23
C SER A 270 5.12 9.63 -13.18
N GLN A 271 5.84 9.93 -14.26
CA GLN A 271 7.30 9.80 -14.37
C GLN A 271 8.01 11.12 -13.99
N ALA A 272 7.45 11.87 -13.01
CA ALA A 272 8.04 13.13 -12.59
C ALA A 272 9.49 12.96 -12.13
N SER A 273 10.40 13.69 -12.75
CA SER A 273 11.81 13.73 -12.37
C SER A 273 11.99 14.44 -11.03
N PHE A 274 13.13 14.26 -10.35
CA PHE A 274 13.42 15.01 -9.13
C PHE A 274 13.51 16.53 -9.40
N GLY A 275 13.91 16.94 -10.62
CA GLY A 275 13.83 18.34 -11.06
C GLY A 275 12.39 18.85 -11.13
N THR A 276 11.44 18.03 -11.63
CA THR A 276 9.99 18.37 -11.62
C THR A 276 9.46 18.50 -10.20
N ILE A 277 9.78 17.56 -9.31
CA ILE A 277 9.38 17.61 -7.88
C ILE A 277 9.99 18.87 -7.20
N LYS A 278 11.25 19.19 -7.49
CA LYS A 278 11.90 20.40 -6.98
C LYS A 278 11.17 21.67 -7.44
N ALA A 279 10.80 21.75 -8.72
CA ALA A 279 10.04 22.89 -9.26
C ALA A 279 8.66 23.02 -8.61
N ASP A 280 7.96 21.90 -8.37
CA ASP A 280 6.68 21.88 -7.67
C ASP A 280 6.80 22.34 -6.21
N LEU A 281 7.84 21.88 -5.48
CA LEU A 281 8.13 22.33 -4.11
C LEU A 281 8.39 23.84 -4.06
N MET A 282 9.15 24.38 -5.00
CA MET A 282 9.41 25.82 -5.07
C MET A 282 8.14 26.63 -5.34
N ALA A 283 7.29 26.14 -6.25
CA ALA A 283 6.08 26.84 -6.68
C ALA A 283 4.94 26.77 -5.65
N ASN A 284 4.77 25.62 -4.99
CA ASN A 284 3.59 25.34 -4.17
C ASN A 284 3.88 25.25 -2.67
N GLU A 285 5.12 24.94 -2.27
CA GLU A 285 5.47 24.70 -0.86
C GLU A 285 6.45 25.74 -0.32
N ALA A 286 6.90 26.69 -1.13
CA ALA A 286 7.94 27.69 -0.76
C ALA A 286 9.19 27.07 -0.12
N ASP A 287 9.62 25.90 -0.61
CA ASP A 287 10.80 25.17 -0.15
C ASP A 287 11.78 24.89 -1.31
N THR A 288 13.06 24.80 -0.99
CA THR A 288 14.14 24.64 -1.94
C THR A 288 15.00 23.40 -1.59
N LEU A 289 14.44 22.21 -1.73
CA LEU A 289 15.24 20.98 -1.58
C LEU A 289 16.12 20.76 -2.82
N SER A 290 17.34 20.30 -2.61
CA SER A 290 18.18 19.83 -3.71
C SER A 290 17.65 18.52 -4.29
N GLU A 291 17.94 18.21 -5.54
CA GLU A 291 17.52 16.93 -6.16
C GLU A 291 18.10 15.74 -5.41
N ASP A 292 19.34 15.84 -4.90
CA ASP A 292 19.97 14.80 -4.09
C ASP A 292 19.23 14.59 -2.76
N THR A 293 18.76 15.66 -2.14
CA THR A 293 17.95 15.57 -0.91
C THR A 293 16.61 14.91 -1.21
N ILE A 294 15.94 15.30 -2.29
CA ILE A 294 14.68 14.67 -2.74
C ILE A 294 14.90 13.17 -3.00
N ALA A 295 15.98 12.81 -3.71
CA ALA A 295 16.34 11.42 -3.98
C ALA A 295 16.56 10.62 -2.70
N SER A 296 17.28 11.19 -1.72
CA SER A 296 17.51 10.57 -0.41
C SER A 296 16.21 10.34 0.36
N TYR A 297 15.31 11.33 0.38
CA TYR A 297 13.99 11.20 1.04
C TYR A 297 13.12 10.16 0.35
N CYS A 298 13.06 10.17 -1.00
CA CYS A 298 12.32 9.16 -1.77
C CYS A 298 12.87 7.75 -1.52
N LYS A 299 14.21 7.60 -1.41
CA LYS A 299 14.82 6.31 -1.06
C LYS A 299 14.38 5.84 0.33
N ALA A 300 14.37 6.72 1.32
CA ALA A 300 13.89 6.39 2.67
C ALA A 300 12.40 6.00 2.68
N LEU A 301 11.54 6.74 1.97
CA LEU A 301 10.12 6.41 1.83
C LEU A 301 9.89 5.04 1.16
N LYS A 302 10.73 4.66 0.19
CA LYS A 302 10.70 3.30 -0.40
C LYS A 302 11.14 2.22 0.60
N GLN A 303 12.14 2.49 1.43
CA GLN A 303 12.64 1.55 2.43
C GLN A 303 11.62 1.24 3.54
N ILE A 304 10.66 2.13 3.79
CA ILE A 304 9.53 1.92 4.71
C ILE A 304 8.21 1.61 3.97
N PHE A 305 8.30 1.30 2.67
CA PHE A 305 7.17 0.88 1.84
C PHE A 305 6.02 1.90 1.74
N VAL A 306 6.30 3.18 1.88
CA VAL A 306 5.34 4.28 1.66
C VAL A 306 5.18 4.56 0.17
N VAL A 307 6.29 4.49 -0.58
CA VAL A 307 6.34 4.69 -2.04
C VAL A 307 6.73 3.38 -2.71
N GLU A 308 6.04 3.05 -3.80
CA GLU A 308 6.32 1.89 -4.64
C GLU A 308 6.25 2.27 -6.12
N ASP A 309 7.40 2.25 -6.80
CA ASP A 309 7.44 2.54 -8.22
C ASP A 309 6.90 1.37 -9.06
N SER A 310 6.36 1.67 -10.23
CA SER A 310 6.02 0.73 -11.29
C SER A 310 7.11 0.78 -12.35
N GLU A 311 7.77 -0.35 -12.57
CA GLU A 311 8.83 -0.46 -13.59
C GLU A 311 8.24 -0.30 -15.00
N ALA A 312 9.05 0.23 -15.92
CA ALA A 312 8.64 0.36 -17.30
C ALA A 312 8.61 -1.01 -18.01
N TRP A 313 7.49 -1.32 -18.65
CA TRP A 313 7.37 -2.47 -19.53
C TRP A 313 8.04 -2.20 -20.87
N ASN A 314 8.87 -3.13 -21.32
CA ASN A 314 9.66 -2.99 -22.57
C ASN A 314 9.27 -4.08 -23.57
N PRO A 315 8.15 -3.92 -24.32
CA PRO A 315 7.73 -4.88 -25.33
C PRO A 315 8.55 -4.77 -26.63
N ASN A 316 8.50 -5.84 -27.44
CA ASN A 316 8.98 -5.79 -28.81
C ASN A 316 7.95 -5.07 -29.70
N LEU A 317 8.27 -3.85 -30.13
CA LEU A 317 7.42 -3.06 -31.01
C LEU A 317 7.82 -3.22 -32.49
N ARG A 318 6.86 -3.13 -33.40
CA ARG A 318 7.08 -3.11 -34.87
C ARG A 318 7.87 -1.87 -35.28
N SER A 319 7.57 -0.74 -34.65
CA SER A 319 8.31 0.51 -34.88
C SER A 319 9.47 0.64 -33.90
N LYS A 320 10.52 1.32 -34.31
CA LYS A 320 11.66 1.69 -33.44
C LYS A 320 11.29 2.85 -32.48
N SER A 321 10.03 2.96 -32.08
CA SER A 321 9.60 3.97 -31.10
C SER A 321 10.38 3.76 -29.82
N ALA A 322 11.07 4.79 -29.36
CA ALA A 322 11.82 4.69 -28.12
C ALA A 322 10.83 4.67 -26.94
N ILE A 323 10.89 3.60 -26.15
CA ILE A 323 10.13 3.43 -24.94
C ILE A 323 10.79 4.26 -23.84
N ARG A 324 10.00 4.93 -23.01
CA ARG A 324 10.51 5.56 -21.79
C ARG A 324 10.77 4.49 -20.76
N THR A 325 11.96 4.53 -20.17
CA THR A 325 12.42 3.54 -19.18
C THR A 325 12.36 4.05 -17.74
N SER A 326 11.88 5.29 -17.55
CA SER A 326 11.70 5.85 -16.20
C SER A 326 10.51 5.20 -15.53
N ASP A 327 10.67 4.84 -14.26
CA ASP A 327 9.59 4.27 -13.47
C ASP A 327 8.48 5.30 -13.20
N THR A 328 7.24 4.83 -13.13
CA THR A 328 6.10 5.62 -12.66
C THR A 328 5.97 5.47 -11.15
N ARG A 329 5.79 6.58 -10.45
CA ARG A 329 5.79 6.61 -8.99
C ARG A 329 4.39 6.59 -8.43
N TYR A 330 4.16 5.67 -7.46
CA TYR A 330 2.93 5.57 -6.71
C TYR A 330 3.20 5.55 -5.21
N PHE A 331 2.25 6.01 -4.41
CA PHE A 331 2.17 5.56 -3.04
C PHE A 331 1.68 4.11 -2.99
N THR A 332 2.02 3.42 -1.92
CA THR A 332 1.58 2.02 -1.72
C THR A 332 0.07 1.93 -1.55
N ASP A 333 -0.56 3.01 -1.10
CA ASP A 333 -2.01 3.15 -0.92
C ASP A 333 -2.45 4.60 -1.26
N PRO A 334 -3.59 4.81 -1.94
CA PRO A 334 -4.06 6.14 -2.33
C PRO A 334 -4.36 7.04 -1.14
N SER A 335 -4.75 6.47 0.00
CA SER A 335 -5.06 7.24 1.21
C SER A 335 -3.87 8.01 1.78
N ILE A 336 -2.64 7.56 1.49
CA ILE A 336 -1.44 8.32 1.84
C ILE A 336 -1.40 9.66 1.08
N ALA A 337 -1.79 9.63 -0.20
CA ALA A 337 -1.84 10.84 -1.02
C ALA A 337 -2.95 11.79 -0.56
N THR A 338 -4.16 11.28 -0.30
CA THR A 338 -5.27 12.11 0.18
C THR A 338 -4.95 12.77 1.51
N ALA A 339 -4.39 12.01 2.46
CA ALA A 339 -3.97 12.53 3.76
C ALA A 339 -2.84 13.57 3.63
N ALA A 340 -1.83 13.32 2.78
CA ALA A 340 -0.75 14.27 2.53
C ALA A 340 -1.27 15.58 1.90
N LEU A 341 -2.26 15.51 1.01
CA LEU A 341 -2.91 16.69 0.44
C LEU A 341 -3.85 17.40 1.41
N GLY A 342 -4.31 16.70 2.46
CA GLY A 342 -5.30 17.22 3.39
C GLY A 342 -6.70 17.26 2.78
N VAL A 343 -7.03 16.31 1.89
CA VAL A 343 -8.32 16.26 1.18
C VAL A 343 -9.14 15.05 1.63
N GLY A 344 -10.46 15.24 1.63
CA GLY A 344 -11.46 14.21 1.91
C GLY A 344 -12.24 13.77 0.67
N PRO A 345 -13.23 12.86 0.85
CA PRO A 345 -14.02 12.34 -0.27
C PRO A 345 -14.71 13.42 -1.10
N ASN A 346 -15.28 14.45 -0.46
CA ASN A 346 -15.96 15.54 -1.15
C ASN A 346 -15.01 16.39 -1.99
N ASP A 347 -13.77 16.59 -1.54
CA ASP A 347 -12.76 17.33 -2.30
C ASP A 347 -12.40 16.58 -3.59
N LEU A 348 -12.30 15.25 -3.52
CA LEU A 348 -12.03 14.40 -4.69
C LEU A 348 -13.18 14.50 -5.71
N ILE A 349 -14.43 14.47 -5.27
CA ILE A 349 -15.60 14.61 -6.14
C ILE A 349 -15.62 15.99 -6.83
N ASN A 350 -15.14 17.02 -6.16
CA ASN A 350 -15.06 18.37 -6.73
C ASN A 350 -13.85 18.58 -7.66
N ASP A 351 -12.82 17.71 -7.58
CA ASP A 351 -11.65 17.72 -8.48
C ASP A 351 -11.43 16.34 -9.09
N LEU A 352 -12.17 16.03 -10.15
CA LEU A 352 -12.12 14.76 -10.86
C LEU A 352 -10.75 14.47 -11.50
N ASN A 353 -9.92 15.47 -11.75
CA ASN A 353 -8.57 15.26 -12.28
C ASN A 353 -7.68 14.65 -11.19
N THR A 354 -7.62 15.25 -10.01
CA THR A 354 -6.90 14.68 -8.86
C THR A 354 -7.49 13.34 -8.47
N PHE A 355 -8.82 13.20 -8.46
CA PHE A 355 -9.48 11.95 -8.16
C PHE A 355 -9.06 10.83 -9.13
N GLY A 356 -8.99 11.10 -10.43
CA GLY A 356 -8.54 10.13 -11.43
C GLY A 356 -7.16 9.57 -11.15
N LEU A 357 -6.18 10.42 -10.79
CA LEU A 357 -4.82 10.01 -10.43
C LEU A 357 -4.79 9.12 -9.17
N LEU A 358 -5.60 9.46 -8.18
CA LEU A 358 -5.64 8.70 -6.92
C LEU A 358 -6.44 7.41 -7.08
N PHE A 359 -7.47 7.39 -7.91
CA PHE A 359 -8.17 6.17 -8.31
C PHE A 359 -7.24 5.22 -9.07
N GLU A 360 -6.39 5.73 -9.98
CA GLU A 360 -5.36 4.93 -10.64
C GLU A 360 -4.39 4.30 -9.63
N THR A 361 -3.97 5.04 -8.60
CA THR A 361 -3.14 4.51 -7.52
C THR A 361 -3.83 3.34 -6.79
N MET A 362 -5.14 3.44 -6.52
CA MET A 362 -5.96 2.36 -5.93
C MET A 362 -6.03 1.15 -6.86
N ALA A 363 -6.31 1.36 -8.13
CA ALA A 363 -6.40 0.31 -9.13
C ALA A 363 -5.07 -0.44 -9.31
N VAL A 364 -3.95 0.28 -9.38
CA VAL A 364 -2.61 -0.30 -9.47
C VAL A 364 -2.25 -1.09 -8.22
N ARG A 365 -2.61 -0.63 -7.01
CA ARG A 365 -2.47 -1.39 -5.76
C ARG A 365 -3.19 -2.73 -5.87
N ASP A 366 -4.45 -2.73 -6.26
CA ASP A 366 -5.27 -3.94 -6.35
C ASP A 366 -4.74 -4.90 -7.42
N LEU A 367 -4.42 -4.38 -8.61
CA LEU A 367 -3.83 -5.17 -9.69
C LEU A 367 -2.51 -5.83 -9.26
N ARG A 368 -1.67 -5.14 -8.46
CA ARG A 368 -0.43 -5.73 -7.91
C ARG A 368 -0.71 -6.89 -6.97
N VAL A 369 -1.71 -6.76 -6.09
CA VAL A 369 -2.13 -7.84 -5.18
C VAL A 369 -2.63 -9.03 -5.97
N TYR A 370 -3.49 -8.82 -6.97
CA TYR A 370 -4.05 -9.88 -7.81
C TYR A 370 -2.99 -10.53 -8.72
N ALA A 371 -2.12 -9.73 -9.32
CA ALA A 371 -1.04 -10.26 -10.17
C ALA A 371 -0.08 -11.18 -9.42
N GLU A 372 0.23 -10.88 -8.16
CA GLU A 372 1.09 -11.74 -7.33
C GLU A 372 0.47 -13.12 -7.08
N ALA A 373 -0.86 -13.22 -6.92
CA ALA A 373 -1.57 -14.50 -6.84
C ALA A 373 -1.30 -15.38 -8.06
N LEU A 374 -1.19 -14.74 -9.24
CA LEU A 374 -0.97 -15.38 -10.53
C LEU A 374 0.52 -15.55 -10.90
N ASN A 375 1.45 -15.29 -9.98
CA ASN A 375 2.89 -15.20 -10.24
C ASN A 375 3.26 -14.16 -11.30
N GLY A 376 2.53 -13.06 -11.35
CA GLY A 376 2.74 -11.94 -12.24
C GLY A 376 3.31 -10.72 -11.52
N ARG A 377 3.58 -9.69 -12.30
CA ARG A 377 3.93 -8.32 -11.86
C ARG A 377 3.15 -7.32 -12.68
N VAL A 378 3.00 -6.13 -12.13
CA VAL A 378 2.39 -4.99 -12.81
C VAL A 378 3.49 -4.01 -13.19
N TYR A 379 3.47 -3.64 -14.46
CA TYR A 379 4.36 -2.64 -15.08
C TYR A 379 3.51 -1.50 -15.64
N HIS A 380 4.14 -0.40 -16.05
CA HIS A 380 3.50 0.62 -16.87
C HIS A 380 4.17 0.67 -18.25
N PHE A 381 3.49 1.26 -19.23
CA PHE A 381 4.08 1.52 -20.55
C PHE A 381 3.91 2.99 -20.94
N ARG A 382 4.98 3.59 -21.43
CA ARG A 382 4.93 4.91 -22.07
C ARG A 382 5.98 5.02 -23.15
N ASP A 383 5.58 5.51 -24.34
CA ASP A 383 6.51 5.82 -25.40
C ASP A 383 6.83 7.33 -25.46
N ARG A 384 7.78 7.70 -26.33
CA ARG A 384 8.15 9.12 -26.51
C ARG A 384 7.08 9.95 -27.19
N ASN A 385 6.11 9.32 -27.85
CA ASN A 385 5.02 10.00 -28.55
C ASN A 385 3.82 10.25 -27.64
N GLY A 386 3.90 9.86 -26.35
CA GLY A 386 2.87 10.05 -25.36
C GLY A 386 1.82 8.94 -25.32
N LEU A 387 2.00 7.84 -26.07
CA LEU A 387 1.15 6.64 -25.91
C LEU A 387 1.48 5.98 -24.59
N GLU A 388 0.46 5.72 -23.79
CA GLU A 388 0.56 5.15 -22.44
C GLU A 388 -0.29 3.90 -22.30
N CYS A 389 0.02 3.08 -21.30
CA CYS A 389 -0.84 2.07 -20.73
C CYS A 389 -0.58 2.06 -19.23
N ASP A 390 -1.63 2.33 -18.44
CA ASP A 390 -1.52 2.58 -16.99
C ASP A 390 -0.99 1.34 -16.26
N ALA A 391 -1.44 0.14 -16.66
CA ALA A 391 -0.94 -1.11 -16.08
C ALA A 391 -0.80 -2.23 -17.13
N VAL A 392 0.35 -2.90 -17.11
CA VAL A 392 0.59 -4.13 -17.84
C VAL A 392 0.77 -5.27 -16.84
N VAL A 393 -0.21 -6.15 -16.74
CA VAL A 393 -0.14 -7.34 -15.89
C VAL A 393 0.61 -8.43 -16.64
N HIS A 394 1.86 -8.71 -16.25
CA HIS A 394 2.73 -9.66 -16.95
C HIS A 394 3.03 -10.88 -16.07
N LEU A 395 2.67 -12.06 -16.54
CA LEU A 395 2.88 -13.33 -15.85
C LEU A 395 4.26 -13.92 -16.17
N ARG A 396 4.77 -14.77 -15.28
CA ARG A 396 6.07 -15.45 -15.47
C ARG A 396 6.11 -16.41 -16.66
N ASP A 397 4.95 -16.85 -17.16
CA ASP A 397 4.85 -17.71 -18.34
C ASP A 397 4.84 -16.93 -19.68
N GLY A 398 5.03 -15.61 -19.61
CA GLY A 398 5.10 -14.70 -20.73
C GLY A 398 3.75 -14.22 -21.25
N ARG A 399 2.62 -14.64 -20.64
CA ARG A 399 1.30 -14.02 -20.91
C ARG A 399 1.23 -12.65 -20.25
N TYR A 400 0.52 -11.73 -20.88
CA TYR A 400 0.28 -10.41 -20.32
C TYR A 400 -1.08 -9.86 -20.73
N GLY A 401 -1.61 -8.96 -19.92
CA GLY A 401 -2.82 -8.19 -20.17
C GLY A 401 -2.52 -6.69 -20.12
N LEU A 402 -3.21 -5.93 -20.96
CA LEU A 402 -3.12 -4.47 -21.00
C LEU A 402 -4.32 -3.86 -20.30
N VAL A 403 -4.10 -2.91 -19.41
CA VAL A 403 -5.14 -2.29 -18.58
C VAL A 403 -4.99 -0.77 -18.62
N GLU A 404 -6.07 -0.11 -19.01
CA GLU A 404 -6.27 1.33 -18.83
C GLU A 404 -7.20 1.57 -17.66
N VAL A 405 -6.91 2.54 -16.83
CA VAL A 405 -7.67 2.90 -15.62
C VAL A 405 -8.39 4.21 -15.87
N LYS A 406 -9.69 4.22 -15.72
CA LYS A 406 -10.52 5.42 -15.93
C LYS A 406 -11.54 5.54 -14.80
N LEU A 407 -11.80 6.75 -14.33
CA LEU A 407 -12.78 6.94 -13.27
C LEU A 407 -14.19 6.50 -13.70
N GLY A 408 -14.50 6.61 -15.00
CA GLY A 408 -15.76 6.20 -15.60
C GLY A 408 -16.24 7.17 -16.68
N GLY A 409 -17.37 6.83 -17.31
CA GLY A 409 -18.00 7.62 -18.37
C GLY A 409 -17.54 7.23 -19.79
N ASP A 410 -18.49 7.27 -20.73
CA ASP A 410 -18.32 6.75 -22.10
C ASP A 410 -17.14 7.37 -22.84
N LYS A 411 -16.89 8.67 -22.64
CA LYS A 411 -15.79 9.40 -23.27
C LYS A 411 -14.43 8.84 -22.82
N LEU A 412 -14.22 8.70 -21.52
CA LEU A 412 -12.96 8.19 -20.96
C LEU A 412 -12.75 6.70 -21.30
N ILE A 413 -13.83 5.91 -21.31
CA ILE A 413 -13.77 4.51 -21.75
C ILE A 413 -13.31 4.45 -23.22
N LYS A 414 -13.88 5.30 -24.09
CA LYS A 414 -13.48 5.35 -25.50
C LYS A 414 -12.01 5.75 -25.67
N GLU A 415 -11.55 6.75 -24.96
CA GLU A 415 -10.14 7.17 -25.00
C GLU A 415 -9.18 6.03 -24.58
N GLY A 416 -9.53 5.29 -23.52
CA GLY A 416 -8.77 4.12 -23.10
C GLY A 416 -8.79 2.98 -24.15
N VAL A 417 -9.93 2.73 -24.77
CA VAL A 417 -10.06 1.75 -25.86
C VAL A 417 -9.15 2.11 -27.05
N ASP A 418 -9.15 3.36 -27.44
CA ASP A 418 -8.32 3.86 -28.55
C ASP A 418 -6.82 3.70 -28.22
N ALA A 419 -6.40 4.02 -26.98
CA ALA A 419 -5.02 3.84 -26.52
C ALA A 419 -4.59 2.37 -26.54
N LEU A 420 -5.43 1.45 -25.98
CA LEU A 420 -5.11 0.01 -25.96
C LEU A 420 -5.04 -0.60 -27.36
N ASN A 421 -5.91 -0.17 -28.28
CA ASN A 421 -5.88 -0.64 -29.67
C ASN A 421 -4.60 -0.13 -30.36
N LEU A 422 -4.28 1.15 -30.23
CA LEU A 422 -3.07 1.74 -30.82
C LEU A 422 -1.78 1.06 -30.28
N LEU A 423 -1.72 0.76 -28.98
CA LEU A 423 -0.59 0.01 -28.42
C LEU A 423 -0.53 -1.40 -28.99
N THR A 424 -1.66 -2.08 -29.08
CA THR A 424 -1.74 -3.46 -29.62
C THR A 424 -1.27 -3.53 -31.07
N GLU A 425 -1.62 -2.56 -31.91
CA GLU A 425 -1.18 -2.45 -33.31
C GLU A 425 0.34 -2.28 -33.46
N LYS A 426 0.97 -1.64 -32.45
CA LYS A 426 2.44 -1.45 -32.45
C LYS A 426 3.20 -2.71 -32.02
N ILE A 427 2.58 -3.68 -31.37
CA ILE A 427 3.24 -4.93 -30.95
C ILE A 427 3.62 -5.78 -32.16
N ASP A 428 4.84 -6.31 -32.15
CA ASP A 428 5.35 -7.18 -33.18
C ASP A 428 5.00 -8.66 -32.90
N PRO A 429 3.99 -9.24 -33.59
CA PRO A 429 3.55 -10.61 -33.30
C PRO A 429 4.57 -11.69 -33.69
N GLU A 430 5.58 -11.34 -34.50
CA GLU A 430 6.68 -12.25 -34.81
C GLU A 430 7.67 -12.39 -33.67
N LYS A 431 7.75 -11.36 -32.78
CA LYS A 431 8.73 -11.30 -31.69
C LYS A 431 8.14 -11.55 -30.32
N MET A 432 6.83 -11.36 -30.15
CA MET A 432 6.16 -11.64 -28.87
C MET A 432 4.70 -11.96 -29.07
N LYS A 433 4.12 -12.69 -28.11
CA LYS A 433 2.69 -13.01 -28.11
C LYS A 433 1.86 -11.73 -28.03
N MET A 434 0.67 -11.76 -28.63
CA MET A 434 -0.32 -10.71 -28.44
C MET A 434 -0.86 -10.72 -27.01
N PRO A 435 -1.40 -9.60 -26.48
CA PRO A 435 -1.96 -9.56 -25.14
C PRO A 435 -3.09 -10.59 -24.99
N SER A 436 -3.12 -11.30 -23.86
CA SER A 436 -4.16 -12.26 -23.54
C SER A 436 -5.52 -11.59 -23.40
N PHE A 437 -5.53 -10.37 -22.89
CA PHE A 437 -6.71 -9.53 -22.78
C PHE A 437 -6.34 -8.04 -22.83
N LYS A 438 -7.34 -7.22 -23.13
CA LYS A 438 -7.33 -5.77 -22.98
C LYS A 438 -8.49 -5.39 -22.08
N MET A 439 -8.27 -4.53 -21.10
CA MET A 439 -9.27 -4.15 -20.10
C MET A 439 -9.26 -2.64 -19.83
N ILE A 440 -10.45 -2.05 -19.79
CA ILE A 440 -10.67 -0.75 -19.17
C ILE A 440 -11.18 -1.02 -17.77
N LEU A 441 -10.37 -0.71 -16.76
CA LEU A 441 -10.74 -0.81 -15.34
C LEU A 441 -11.36 0.52 -14.92
N ILE A 442 -12.65 0.50 -14.57
CA ILE A 442 -13.40 1.71 -14.26
C ILE A 442 -13.74 1.81 -12.77
N GLY A 443 -13.80 3.03 -12.24
CA GLY A 443 -14.27 3.30 -10.88
C GLY A 443 -15.79 3.21 -10.83
N VAL A 444 -16.46 4.00 -11.64
CA VAL A 444 -17.92 4.14 -11.66
C VAL A 444 -18.49 3.49 -12.93
N GLY A 445 -19.42 2.57 -12.76
CA GLY A 445 -20.12 1.86 -13.83
C GLY A 445 -20.89 0.68 -13.26
N THR A 446 -22.06 0.39 -13.80
CA THR A 446 -22.98 -0.61 -13.23
C THR A 446 -22.61 -2.04 -13.59
N TYR A 447 -22.08 -2.26 -14.81
CA TYR A 447 -21.89 -3.61 -15.32
C TYR A 447 -20.46 -3.88 -15.78
N ALA A 448 -19.99 -5.11 -15.54
CA ALA A 448 -18.84 -5.67 -16.22
C ALA A 448 -19.31 -6.33 -17.52
N TYR A 449 -18.65 -6.02 -18.64
CA TYR A 449 -19.00 -6.58 -19.95
C TYR A 449 -17.81 -6.66 -20.89
N ARG A 450 -17.94 -7.50 -21.91
CA ARG A 450 -17.02 -7.55 -23.04
C ARG A 450 -17.63 -6.83 -24.24
N ARG A 451 -16.87 -5.89 -24.79
CA ARG A 451 -17.23 -5.11 -25.98
C ARG A 451 -17.12 -5.99 -27.25
N GLU A 452 -17.73 -5.54 -28.34
CA GLU A 452 -17.67 -6.20 -29.68
C GLU A 452 -16.21 -6.27 -30.21
N ASP A 453 -15.36 -5.26 -29.89
CA ASP A 453 -13.95 -5.24 -30.24
C ASP A 453 -13.06 -6.14 -29.34
N GLY A 454 -13.68 -6.89 -28.42
CA GLY A 454 -13.03 -7.85 -27.55
C GLY A 454 -12.39 -7.25 -26.29
N ILE A 455 -12.50 -5.93 -26.07
CA ILE A 455 -11.99 -5.26 -24.86
C ILE A 455 -13.00 -5.46 -23.73
N TYR A 456 -12.51 -5.77 -22.53
CA TYR A 456 -13.33 -5.87 -21.34
C TYR A 456 -13.46 -4.50 -20.66
N VAL A 457 -14.65 -4.17 -20.21
CA VAL A 457 -14.92 -3.02 -19.34
C VAL A 457 -15.34 -3.58 -18.00
N VAL A 458 -14.56 -3.31 -16.96
CA VAL A 458 -14.74 -3.93 -15.64
C VAL A 458 -14.74 -2.85 -14.57
N PRO A 459 -15.85 -2.68 -13.82
CA PRO A 459 -15.82 -1.90 -12.60
C PRO A 459 -14.89 -2.53 -11.56
N ILE A 460 -14.10 -1.70 -10.85
CA ILE A 460 -13.17 -2.18 -9.84
C ILE A 460 -13.89 -2.96 -8.72
N GLY A 461 -15.15 -2.61 -8.44
CA GLY A 461 -16.02 -3.30 -7.49
C GLY A 461 -16.46 -4.70 -7.91
N CYS A 462 -16.13 -5.14 -9.15
CA CYS A 462 -16.37 -6.51 -9.61
C CYS A 462 -15.09 -7.36 -9.66
N LEU A 463 -13.89 -6.78 -9.49
CA LEU A 463 -12.63 -7.46 -9.79
C LEU A 463 -12.07 -8.21 -8.58
N LYS A 464 -11.50 -9.40 -8.83
CA LYS A 464 -10.65 -10.19 -7.93
C LYS A 464 -9.45 -10.79 -8.66
N ASP A 465 -8.60 -11.54 -7.94
CA ASP A 465 -7.48 -12.34 -8.46
C ASP A 465 -7.86 -13.47 -9.42
#